data_31a58af2dd73456659e88ebb716ac01f
#
_entry.id   31a58af2dd73456659e88ebb716ac01f
#
_cell.length_a   1.000
_cell.length_b   1.000
_cell.length_c   1.000
_cell.angle_alpha   90.00
_cell.angle_beta   90.00
_cell.angle_gamma   90.00
#
_symmetry.space_group_name_H-M   'P 1'
#
loop_
_entity.id
_entity.type
_entity.pdbx_description
1 polymer ?
#
loop_
_entity_poly.entity_id
_entity_poly.type
_entity_poly.pdbx_seq_one_letter_code
_entity_poly.pdbx_strand_id
1 'polypeptide(L)'
;RSSDLKPIMRKRLKVIAFLAFFFGIVMAVSQYFEFVSKTVYEESVSHLTEVFHQSDNMLGELTHKNLMYLHMWSEYLQDAPSESKIRDYIDKAQKDAGFLYFYFLSADGNYKMTTGETGYLGLQENIEDEIQKGNDIITNAAVPGKSQMLVFASPKAHGSYQGFKYDAIAIAYENADIVNVLDISAFNGKAKSYVLHPDGRVVIDHSLESWGNVYNFF
;
A
#
# COMPACT_ATOMS: atom_id res chain seq x y z
N ARG A 1 7.87 11.18 -84.68
CA ARG A 1 8.11 10.29 -83.46
C ARG A 1 8.38 11.08 -82.17
N SER A 2 8.50 12.42 -82.21
CA SER A 2 8.87 13.22 -81.02
C SER A 2 7.65 13.82 -80.28
N SER A 3 6.46 13.79 -80.83
CA SER A 3 5.25 14.43 -80.29
C SER A 3 4.51 13.57 -79.28
N ASP A 4 4.68 12.24 -79.28
CA ASP A 4 3.94 11.31 -78.41
C ASP A 4 4.63 11.06 -77.07
N LEU A 5 5.90 11.41 -76.92
CA LEU A 5 6.67 11.27 -75.67
C LEU A 5 6.26 12.30 -74.57
N LYS A 6 5.79 13.49 -74.98
CA LYS A 6 5.37 14.56 -74.04
C LYS A 6 4.17 14.21 -73.18
N PRO A 7 3.08 13.59 -73.65
CA PRO A 7 1.92 13.25 -72.84
C PRO A 7 2.21 12.08 -71.87
N ILE A 8 3.02 11.11 -72.30
CA ILE A 8 3.41 9.95 -71.46
C ILE A 8 4.31 10.40 -70.30
N MET A 9 5.27 11.27 -70.59
CA MET A 9 6.17 11.84 -69.59
C MET A 9 5.44 12.68 -68.56
N ARG A 10 4.44 13.48 -68.96
CA ARG A 10 3.57 14.24 -68.05
C ARG A 10 2.70 13.35 -67.17
N LYS A 11 2.19 12.23 -67.70
CA LYS A 11 1.45 11.25 -66.89
C LYS A 11 2.32 10.60 -65.83
N ARG A 12 3.55 10.18 -66.21
CA ARG A 12 4.53 9.60 -65.27
C ARG A 12 4.94 10.60 -64.17
N LEU A 13 5.15 11.86 -64.53
CA LEU A 13 5.51 12.90 -63.54
C LEU A 13 4.38 13.15 -62.55
N LYS A 14 3.11 13.14 -62.98
CA LYS A 14 1.96 13.25 -62.10
C LYS A 14 1.83 12.06 -61.14
N VAL A 15 2.10 10.84 -61.59
CA VAL A 15 2.08 9.63 -60.76
C VAL A 15 3.22 9.67 -59.73
N ILE A 16 4.42 10.08 -60.12
CA ILE A 16 5.54 10.24 -59.22
C ILE A 16 5.25 11.32 -58.16
N ALA A 17 4.72 12.46 -58.58
CA ALA A 17 4.34 13.52 -57.62
C ALA A 17 3.25 13.08 -56.64
N PHE A 18 2.26 12.33 -57.11
CA PHE A 18 1.22 11.75 -56.26
C PHE A 18 1.81 10.73 -55.24
N LEU A 19 2.67 9.83 -55.70
CA LEU A 19 3.33 8.86 -54.83
C LEU A 19 4.22 9.54 -53.79
N ALA A 20 4.99 10.56 -54.18
CA ALA A 20 5.80 11.36 -53.27
C ALA A 20 4.95 12.10 -52.22
N PHE A 21 3.82 12.68 -52.64
CA PHE A 21 2.87 13.33 -51.72
C PHE A 21 2.25 12.32 -50.75
N PHE A 22 1.80 11.17 -51.28
CA PHE A 22 1.24 10.10 -50.42
C PHE A 22 2.26 9.57 -49.44
N PHE A 23 3.52 9.33 -49.85
CA PHE A 23 4.59 8.93 -48.98
C PHE A 23 4.89 9.99 -47.92
N GLY A 24 4.87 11.25 -48.26
CA GLY A 24 5.00 12.37 -47.33
C GLY A 24 3.92 12.37 -46.24
N ILE A 25 2.67 12.12 -46.63
CA ILE A 25 1.56 11.99 -45.66
C ILE A 25 1.76 10.82 -44.74
N VAL A 26 2.12 9.62 -45.25
CA VAL A 26 2.36 8.43 -44.44
C VAL A 26 3.49 8.68 -43.43
N MET A 27 4.58 9.30 -43.87
CA MET A 27 5.70 9.65 -42.98
C MET A 27 5.26 10.65 -41.90
N ALA A 28 4.51 11.69 -42.24
CA ALA A 28 4.02 12.68 -41.29
C ALA A 28 3.08 12.04 -40.25
N VAL A 29 2.17 11.17 -40.69
CA VAL A 29 1.24 10.45 -39.83
C VAL A 29 2.04 9.49 -38.89
N SER A 30 3.02 8.77 -39.43
CA SER A 30 3.86 7.88 -38.63
C SER A 30 4.63 8.65 -37.54
N GLN A 31 5.26 9.77 -37.90
CA GLN A 31 5.96 10.62 -36.91
C GLN A 31 5.00 11.21 -35.88
N TYR A 32 3.80 11.59 -36.28
CA TYR A 32 2.79 12.08 -35.37
C TYR A 32 2.38 10.99 -34.35
N PHE A 33 2.13 9.76 -34.81
CA PHE A 33 1.81 8.64 -33.91
C PHE A 33 2.94 8.31 -32.94
N GLU A 34 4.18 8.32 -33.42
CA GLU A 34 5.35 8.10 -32.57
C GLU A 34 5.47 9.19 -31.50
N PHE A 35 5.30 10.47 -31.89
CA PHE A 35 5.32 11.59 -30.96
C PHE A 35 4.21 11.49 -29.90
N VAL A 36 2.97 11.22 -30.32
CA VAL A 36 1.83 11.08 -29.40
C VAL A 36 2.03 9.90 -28.46
N SER A 37 2.46 8.75 -28.99
CA SER A 37 2.70 7.56 -28.18
C SER A 37 3.77 7.82 -27.12
N LYS A 38 4.87 8.47 -27.48
CA LYS A 38 5.93 8.85 -26.56
C LYS A 38 5.46 9.82 -25.49
N THR A 39 4.72 10.86 -25.90
CA THR A 39 4.19 11.87 -24.96
C THR A 39 3.21 11.23 -23.96
N VAL A 40 2.28 10.40 -24.43
CA VAL A 40 1.32 9.70 -23.56
C VAL A 40 2.04 8.75 -22.61
N TYR A 41 3.07 8.07 -23.08
CA TYR A 41 3.88 7.19 -22.21
C TYR A 41 4.61 7.98 -21.11
N GLU A 42 5.31 9.07 -21.47
CA GLU A 42 6.04 9.93 -20.53
C GLU A 42 5.10 10.56 -19.50
N GLU A 43 3.95 11.05 -19.93
CA GLU A 43 2.94 11.63 -19.05
C GLU A 43 2.35 10.56 -18.10
N SER A 44 2.08 9.36 -18.60
CA SER A 44 1.59 8.24 -17.78
C SER A 44 2.60 7.80 -16.73
N VAL A 45 3.87 7.71 -17.09
CA VAL A 45 4.95 7.36 -16.15
C VAL A 45 5.11 8.46 -15.10
N SER A 46 5.10 9.73 -15.51
CA SER A 46 5.17 10.86 -14.57
C SER A 46 4.02 10.85 -13.57
N HIS A 47 2.80 10.65 -14.05
CA HIS A 47 1.61 10.57 -13.20
C HIS A 47 1.68 9.39 -12.22
N LEU A 48 2.11 8.21 -12.68
CA LEU A 48 2.30 7.04 -11.80
C LEU A 48 3.35 7.31 -10.72
N THR A 49 4.44 7.95 -11.09
CA THR A 49 5.51 8.30 -10.15
C THR A 49 5.01 9.26 -9.08
N GLU A 50 4.23 10.26 -9.47
CA GLU A 50 3.63 11.21 -8.53
C GLU A 50 2.67 10.52 -7.56
N VAL A 51 1.77 9.68 -8.08
CA VAL A 51 0.83 8.88 -7.27
C VAL A 51 1.57 7.96 -6.31
N PHE A 52 2.64 7.31 -6.78
CA PHE A 52 3.47 6.46 -5.92
C PHE A 52 4.10 7.26 -4.78
N HIS A 53 4.71 8.40 -5.05
CA HIS A 53 5.30 9.25 -4.01
C HIS A 53 4.27 9.76 -3.01
N GLN A 54 3.07 10.11 -3.48
CA GLN A 54 1.99 10.52 -2.59
C GLN A 54 1.58 9.39 -1.64
N SER A 55 1.42 8.18 -2.16
CA SER A 55 1.05 7.00 -1.36
C SER A 55 2.14 6.59 -0.39
N ASP A 56 3.40 6.64 -0.80
CA ASP A 56 4.56 6.37 0.05
C ASP A 56 4.62 7.35 1.22
N ASN A 57 4.43 8.63 0.95
CA ASN A 57 4.36 9.66 2.01
C ASN A 57 3.19 9.41 2.97
N MET A 58 2.00 9.10 2.45
CA MET A 58 0.82 8.81 3.30
C MET A 58 1.04 7.59 4.18
N LEU A 59 1.63 6.53 3.64
CA LEU A 59 1.97 5.33 4.42
C LEU A 59 3.04 5.63 5.47
N GLY A 60 4.04 6.41 5.13
CA GLY A 60 5.07 6.87 6.05
C GLY A 60 4.50 7.70 7.21
N GLU A 61 3.60 8.65 6.91
CA GLU A 61 2.91 9.44 7.93
C GLU A 61 2.00 8.59 8.82
N LEU A 62 1.24 7.64 8.24
CA LEU A 62 0.40 6.71 8.98
C LEU A 62 1.24 5.87 9.94
N THR A 63 2.35 5.33 9.45
CA THR A 63 3.29 4.53 10.23
C THR A 63 3.87 5.35 11.40
N HIS A 64 4.42 6.50 11.10
CA HIS A 64 5.02 7.37 12.10
C HIS A 64 4.01 7.78 13.19
N LYS A 65 2.81 8.17 12.79
CA LYS A 65 1.72 8.54 13.69
C LYS A 65 1.35 7.38 14.64
N ASN A 66 1.19 6.17 14.09
CA ASN A 66 0.78 5.01 14.88
C ASN A 66 1.86 4.57 15.87
N LEU A 67 3.11 4.55 15.46
CA LEU A 67 4.23 4.24 16.36
C LEU A 67 4.39 5.30 17.44
N MET A 68 4.23 6.58 17.09
CA MET A 68 4.25 7.66 18.08
C MET A 68 3.13 7.50 19.12
N TYR A 69 1.92 7.14 18.71
CA TYR A 69 0.83 6.85 19.65
C TYR A 69 1.15 5.65 20.55
N LEU A 70 1.67 4.56 20.00
CA LEU A 70 2.07 3.39 20.78
C LEU A 70 3.15 3.74 21.81
N HIS A 71 4.14 4.57 21.45
CA HIS A 71 5.15 5.02 22.40
C HIS A 71 4.55 5.86 23.53
N MET A 72 3.69 6.83 23.19
CA MET A 72 2.99 7.64 24.17
C MET A 72 2.11 6.81 25.11
N TRP A 73 1.40 5.80 24.55
CA TRP A 73 0.60 4.90 25.38
C TRP A 73 1.45 3.95 26.22
N SER A 74 2.61 3.54 25.72
CA SER A 74 3.57 2.76 26.51
C SER A 74 4.01 3.50 27.77
N GLU A 75 4.32 4.78 27.65
CA GLU A 75 4.65 5.65 28.80
C GLU A 75 3.45 5.76 29.76
N TYR A 76 2.27 6.04 29.23
CA TYR A 76 1.06 6.14 30.06
C TYR A 76 0.75 4.83 30.81
N LEU A 77 0.90 3.67 30.17
CA LEU A 77 0.61 2.37 30.77
C LEU A 77 1.60 2.01 31.88
N GLN A 78 2.84 2.48 31.82
CA GLN A 78 3.81 2.30 32.91
C GLN A 78 3.38 3.00 34.20
N ASP A 79 2.72 4.15 34.07
CA ASP A 79 2.23 4.96 35.18
C ASP A 79 0.74 4.71 35.49
N ALA A 80 0.09 3.78 34.79
CA ALA A 80 -1.36 3.62 34.84
C ALA A 80 -1.85 3.15 36.22
N PRO A 81 -2.71 3.90 36.86
CA PRO A 81 -3.07 3.66 38.26
C PRO A 81 -4.16 2.60 38.43
N SER A 82 -4.95 2.27 37.42
CA SER A 82 -6.01 1.26 37.48
C SER A 82 -6.46 0.79 36.10
N GLU A 83 -6.95 -0.45 36.03
CA GLU A 83 -7.46 -1.07 34.79
C GLU A 83 -8.64 -0.30 34.17
N SER A 84 -9.51 0.30 34.97
CA SER A 84 -10.63 1.12 34.46
C SER A 84 -10.12 2.35 33.73
N LYS A 85 -9.09 3.02 34.25
CA LYS A 85 -8.50 4.19 33.61
C LYS A 85 -7.77 3.80 32.31
N ILE A 86 -7.13 2.63 32.28
CA ILE A 86 -6.54 2.09 31.06
C ILE A 86 -7.62 1.92 29.99
N ARG A 87 -8.74 1.27 30.34
CA ARG A 87 -9.86 1.08 29.40
C ARG A 87 -10.39 2.39 28.87
N ASP A 88 -10.77 3.32 29.76
CA ASP A 88 -11.33 4.61 29.39
C ASP A 88 -10.39 5.41 28.46
N TYR A 89 -9.08 5.33 28.74
CA TYR A 89 -8.07 6.00 27.94
C TYR A 89 -7.94 5.37 26.55
N ILE A 90 -7.88 4.04 26.45
CA ILE A 90 -7.79 3.32 25.18
C ILE A 90 -9.06 3.50 24.34
N ASP A 91 -10.25 3.44 24.96
CA ASP A 91 -11.53 3.66 24.27
C ASP A 91 -11.62 5.06 23.66
N LYS A 92 -11.08 6.06 24.37
CA LYS A 92 -10.97 7.42 23.84
C LYS A 92 -9.96 7.50 22.69
N ALA A 93 -8.78 6.92 22.90
CA ALA A 93 -7.72 6.90 21.90
C ALA A 93 -8.14 6.20 20.60
N GLN A 94 -8.93 5.12 20.72
CA GLN A 94 -9.50 4.41 19.57
C GLN A 94 -10.39 5.31 18.72
N LYS A 95 -11.24 6.11 19.36
CA LYS A 95 -12.13 7.06 18.67
C LYS A 95 -11.34 8.18 17.96
N ASP A 96 -10.27 8.65 18.62
CA ASP A 96 -9.50 9.79 18.12
C ASP A 96 -8.50 9.37 17.02
N ALA A 97 -7.91 8.17 17.12
CA ALA A 97 -6.89 7.66 16.19
C ALA A 97 -7.47 6.79 15.06
N GLY A 98 -8.69 6.26 15.23
CA GLY A 98 -9.40 5.49 14.20
C GLY A 98 -8.91 4.06 13.99
N PHE A 99 -8.10 3.50 14.91
CA PHE A 99 -7.75 2.08 14.85
C PHE A 99 -8.93 1.21 15.30
N LEU A 100 -8.97 -0.02 14.77
CA LEU A 100 -10.10 -0.91 15.06
C LEU A 100 -9.92 -1.68 16.37
N TYR A 101 -8.71 -2.16 16.63
CA TYR A 101 -8.40 -2.99 17.80
C TYR A 101 -7.17 -2.50 18.54
N PHE A 102 -7.19 -2.67 19.87
CA PHE A 102 -6.03 -2.52 20.75
C PHE A 102 -5.75 -3.85 21.45
N TYR A 103 -4.50 -4.30 21.41
CA TYR A 103 -4.08 -5.55 21.96
C TYR A 103 -2.96 -5.36 22.99
N PHE A 104 -3.09 -6.04 24.13
CA PHE A 104 -1.97 -6.41 24.96
C PHE A 104 -1.43 -7.72 24.40
N LEU A 105 -0.21 -7.74 23.91
CA LEU A 105 0.37 -8.80 23.10
C LEU A 105 1.52 -9.46 23.85
N SER A 106 1.50 -10.79 23.99
CA SER A 106 2.65 -11.54 24.47
C SER A 106 3.57 -11.95 23.31
N ALA A 107 4.82 -12.26 23.63
CA ALA A 107 5.84 -12.60 22.63
C ALA A 107 5.48 -13.83 21.78
N ASP A 108 4.66 -14.73 22.30
CA ASP A 108 4.16 -15.91 21.59
C ASP A 108 2.95 -15.65 20.68
N GLY A 109 2.51 -14.38 20.54
CA GLY A 109 1.40 -13.99 19.70
C GLY A 109 0.02 -14.10 20.34
N ASN A 110 -0.09 -14.51 21.60
CA ASN A 110 -1.34 -14.43 22.32
C ASN A 110 -1.68 -12.98 22.65
N TYR A 111 -2.96 -12.67 22.70
CA TYR A 111 -3.41 -11.31 23.02
C TYR A 111 -4.54 -11.27 24.04
N LYS A 112 -4.67 -10.10 24.67
CA LYS A 112 -5.84 -9.71 25.45
C LYS A 112 -6.26 -8.30 25.05
N MET A 113 -7.58 -8.08 24.90
CA MET A 113 -8.17 -6.77 24.64
C MET A 113 -8.67 -6.11 25.92
N THR A 114 -8.92 -4.81 25.86
CA THR A 114 -9.57 -4.05 26.95
C THR A 114 -10.96 -4.56 27.30
N THR A 115 -11.65 -5.17 26.35
CA THR A 115 -12.95 -5.82 26.53
C THR A 115 -12.88 -7.12 27.33
N GLY A 116 -11.68 -7.67 27.54
CA GLY A 116 -11.44 -8.98 28.17
C GLY A 116 -11.35 -10.13 27.17
N GLU A 117 -11.60 -9.89 25.87
CA GLU A 117 -11.40 -10.88 24.83
C GLU A 117 -9.94 -11.30 24.77
N THR A 118 -9.70 -12.59 24.60
CA THR A 118 -8.36 -13.18 24.44
C THR A 118 -8.33 -14.07 23.22
N GLY A 119 -7.17 -14.21 22.62
CA GLY A 119 -6.99 -15.07 21.45
C GLY A 119 -5.54 -15.11 21.00
N TYR A 120 -5.36 -15.55 19.76
CA TYR A 120 -4.06 -15.62 19.10
C TYR A 120 -4.10 -14.80 17.81
N LEU A 121 -3.12 -13.90 17.66
CA LEU A 121 -2.88 -13.19 16.41
C LEU A 121 -2.02 -14.08 15.53
N GLY A 122 -2.55 -14.55 14.43
CA GLY A 122 -1.79 -15.24 13.38
C GLY A 122 -0.89 -14.25 12.66
N LEU A 123 0.19 -13.84 13.31
CA LEU A 123 1.16 -12.90 12.75
C LEU A 123 1.99 -13.60 11.67
N GLN A 124 2.25 -12.91 10.58
CA GLN A 124 3.05 -13.47 9.48
C GLN A 124 4.53 -13.56 9.81
N GLU A 125 4.99 -12.78 10.77
CA GLU A 125 6.38 -12.75 11.22
C GLU A 125 6.53 -13.31 12.63
N ASN A 126 7.70 -13.90 12.90
CA ASN A 126 8.09 -14.23 14.26
C ASN A 126 8.45 -12.92 14.98
N ILE A 127 7.51 -12.42 15.79
CA ILE A 127 7.67 -11.17 16.52
C ILE A 127 8.53 -11.31 17.79
N GLU A 128 8.79 -12.53 18.25
CA GLU A 128 9.53 -12.77 19.48
C GLU A 128 10.92 -12.13 19.44
N ASP A 129 11.64 -12.32 18.33
CA ASP A 129 12.98 -11.76 18.15
C ASP A 129 12.95 -10.22 18.13
N GLU A 130 11.96 -9.62 17.50
CA GLU A 130 11.84 -8.16 17.43
C GLU A 130 11.43 -7.55 18.77
N ILE A 131 10.55 -8.22 19.51
CA ILE A 131 10.21 -7.85 20.89
C ILE A 131 11.45 -7.90 21.79
N GLN A 132 12.26 -8.94 21.69
CA GLN A 132 13.49 -9.08 22.49
C GLN A 132 14.52 -8.00 22.15
N LYS A 133 14.59 -7.57 20.89
CA LYS A 133 15.47 -6.46 20.45
C LYS A 133 14.93 -5.08 20.85
N GLY A 134 13.66 -4.99 21.26
CA GLY A 134 12.99 -3.72 21.55
C GLY A 134 12.58 -2.93 20.30
N ASN A 135 12.47 -3.59 19.16
CA ASN A 135 12.10 -2.96 17.90
C ASN A 135 10.58 -2.82 17.77
N ASP A 136 10.14 -1.70 17.21
CA ASP A 136 8.75 -1.55 16.76
C ASP A 136 8.47 -2.49 15.56
N ILE A 137 7.25 -3.01 15.50
CA ILE A 137 6.86 -4.05 14.55
C ILE A 137 5.71 -3.55 13.70
N ILE A 138 5.80 -3.78 12.40
CA ILE A 138 4.70 -3.58 11.46
C ILE A 138 4.53 -4.89 10.70
N THR A 139 3.39 -5.52 10.86
CA THR A 139 3.15 -6.84 10.28
C THR A 139 1.68 -7.05 9.95
N ASN A 140 1.39 -8.08 9.18
CA ASN A 140 0.03 -8.54 8.97
C ASN A 140 -0.36 -9.59 10.01
N ALA A 141 -1.64 -9.57 10.37
CA ALA A 141 -2.24 -10.58 11.21
C ALA A 141 -3.50 -11.15 10.58
N ALA A 142 -3.73 -12.44 10.79
CA ALA A 142 -4.96 -13.13 10.47
C ALA A 142 -5.61 -13.63 11.76
N VAL A 143 -6.82 -13.15 12.04
CA VAL A 143 -7.64 -13.68 13.14
C VAL A 143 -8.77 -14.49 12.53
N PRO A 144 -8.99 -15.73 12.97
CA PRO A 144 -10.07 -16.56 12.45
C PRO A 144 -11.42 -15.83 12.52
N GLY A 145 -12.12 -15.74 11.38
CA GLY A 145 -13.43 -15.09 11.27
C GLY A 145 -13.38 -13.56 11.17
N LYS A 146 -12.21 -12.96 11.10
CA LYS A 146 -12.01 -11.52 10.84
C LYS A 146 -11.26 -11.31 9.51
N SER A 147 -11.39 -10.12 8.95
CA SER A 147 -10.57 -9.72 7.80
C SER A 147 -9.09 -9.64 8.21
N GLN A 148 -8.21 -9.69 7.20
CA GLN A 148 -6.80 -9.45 7.48
C GLN A 148 -6.58 -8.02 7.97
N MET A 149 -5.60 -7.88 8.85
CA MET A 149 -5.30 -6.64 9.54
C MET A 149 -3.84 -6.26 9.35
N LEU A 150 -3.60 -4.96 9.24
CA LEU A 150 -2.28 -4.38 9.44
C LEU A 150 -2.11 -4.06 10.92
N VAL A 151 -1.05 -4.58 11.51
CA VAL A 151 -0.74 -4.46 12.94
C VAL A 151 0.52 -3.64 13.13
N PHE A 152 0.42 -2.63 13.99
CA PHE A 152 1.56 -1.90 14.52
C PHE A 152 1.72 -2.31 15.98
N ALA A 153 2.92 -2.71 16.39
CA ALA A 153 3.20 -3.10 17.77
C ALA A 153 4.48 -2.44 18.29
N SER A 154 4.49 -2.18 19.59
CA SER A 154 5.66 -1.63 20.27
C SER A 154 5.93 -2.40 21.56
N PRO A 155 7.16 -2.93 21.74
CA PRO A 155 7.58 -3.63 22.95
C PRO A 155 8.01 -2.69 24.07
N LYS A 156 7.86 -1.38 23.90
CA LYS A 156 8.19 -0.40 24.96
C LYS A 156 7.28 -0.48 26.17
N ALA A 157 6.09 -1.07 26.03
CA ALA A 157 5.19 -1.39 27.14
C ALA A 157 5.20 -2.89 27.41
N HIS A 158 5.50 -3.26 28.63
CA HIS A 158 5.40 -4.62 29.15
C HIS A 158 4.80 -4.60 30.53
N GLY A 159 4.07 -5.64 30.90
CA GLY A 159 3.41 -5.66 32.19
C GLY A 159 2.32 -6.71 32.33
N SER A 160 1.27 -6.38 33.06
CA SER A 160 0.11 -7.25 33.24
C SER A 160 -1.18 -6.43 33.17
N TYR A 161 -2.16 -6.91 32.41
CA TYR A 161 -3.50 -6.37 32.34
C TYR A 161 -4.52 -7.46 32.64
N GLN A 162 -5.32 -7.30 33.68
CA GLN A 162 -6.29 -8.32 34.15
C GLN A 162 -5.70 -9.72 34.26
N GLY A 163 -4.50 -9.84 34.83
CA GLY A 163 -3.81 -11.10 34.97
C GLY A 163 -3.13 -11.67 33.72
N PHE A 164 -3.31 -11.01 32.58
CA PHE A 164 -2.59 -11.37 31.34
C PHE A 164 -1.26 -10.63 31.28
N LYS A 165 -0.16 -11.39 31.22
CA LYS A 165 1.18 -10.82 31.02
C LYS A 165 1.40 -10.48 29.56
N TYR A 166 1.84 -9.28 29.28
CA TYR A 166 2.13 -8.81 27.92
C TYR A 166 3.56 -8.27 27.80
N ASP A 167 4.11 -8.42 26.62
CA ASP A 167 5.49 -8.02 26.27
C ASP A 167 5.49 -6.87 25.26
N ALA A 168 4.34 -6.55 24.68
CA ALA A 168 4.13 -5.43 23.76
C ALA A 168 2.67 -4.96 23.83
N ILE A 169 2.44 -3.75 23.35
CA ILE A 169 1.09 -3.28 22.97
C ILE A 169 0.99 -3.15 21.47
N ALA A 170 -0.20 -3.39 20.92
CA ALA A 170 -0.42 -3.31 19.50
C ALA A 170 -1.76 -2.66 19.16
N ILE A 171 -1.81 -2.02 17.99
CA ILE A 171 -3.04 -1.55 17.37
C ILE A 171 -3.19 -2.18 16.00
N ALA A 172 -4.43 -2.38 15.57
CA ALA A 172 -4.70 -2.97 14.27
C ALA A 172 -5.80 -2.22 13.52
N TYR A 173 -5.61 -2.19 12.20
CA TYR A 173 -6.55 -1.69 11.20
C TYR A 173 -6.99 -2.83 10.30
N GLU A 174 -8.23 -2.84 9.84
CA GLU A 174 -8.58 -3.70 8.71
C GLU A 174 -7.84 -3.25 7.45
N ASN A 175 -7.38 -4.21 6.64
CA ASN A 175 -6.68 -3.86 5.41
C ASN A 175 -7.54 -3.02 4.46
N ALA A 176 -8.87 -3.21 4.47
CA ALA A 176 -9.80 -2.39 3.71
C ALA A 176 -9.72 -0.89 4.07
N ASP A 177 -9.55 -0.57 5.35
CA ASP A 177 -9.44 0.82 5.80
C ASP A 177 -8.13 1.45 5.32
N ILE A 178 -7.04 0.69 5.35
CA ILE A 178 -5.74 1.16 4.85
C ILE A 178 -5.75 1.33 3.33
N VAL A 179 -6.37 0.38 2.60
CA VAL A 179 -6.56 0.49 1.14
C VAL A 179 -7.33 1.76 0.79
N ASN A 180 -8.38 2.10 1.53
CA ASN A 180 -9.15 3.32 1.31
C ASN A 180 -8.33 4.60 1.57
N VAL A 181 -7.42 4.59 2.54
CA VAL A 181 -6.49 5.70 2.80
C VAL A 181 -5.46 5.84 1.67
N LEU A 182 -5.03 4.71 1.10
CA LEU A 182 -4.08 4.63 -0.01
C LEU A 182 -4.78 4.68 -1.38
N ASP A 183 -6.08 5.06 -1.45
CA ASP A 183 -6.88 4.99 -2.68
C ASP A 183 -6.16 5.62 -3.87
N ILE A 184 -5.55 4.72 -4.65
CA ILE A 184 -4.85 5.05 -5.88
C ILE A 184 -5.81 4.78 -7.02
N SER A 185 -6.68 5.74 -7.29
CA SER A 185 -7.62 5.69 -8.42
C SER A 185 -6.93 5.99 -9.77
N ALA A 186 -5.71 5.49 -9.97
CA ALA A 186 -5.00 5.61 -11.23
C ALA A 186 -5.69 4.78 -12.31
N PHE A 187 -5.72 5.30 -13.54
CA PHE A 187 -6.30 4.67 -14.73
C PHE A 187 -7.77 4.24 -14.58
N ASN A 188 -8.61 5.06 -13.98
CA ASN A 188 -10.04 4.77 -13.75
C ASN A 188 -10.27 3.46 -12.95
N GLY A 189 -9.47 3.23 -11.92
CA GLY A 189 -9.58 2.04 -11.07
C GLY A 189 -9.04 0.74 -11.70
N LYS A 190 -8.33 0.83 -12.82
CA LYS A 190 -7.70 -0.35 -13.45
C LYS A 190 -6.29 -0.62 -12.93
N ALA A 191 -5.66 0.34 -12.25
CA ALA A 191 -4.38 0.12 -11.61
C ALA A 191 -4.56 -0.72 -10.33
N LYS A 192 -3.62 -1.63 -10.09
CA LYS A 192 -3.53 -2.38 -8.83
C LYS A 192 -2.32 -1.88 -8.08
N SER A 193 -2.50 -1.60 -6.79
CA SER A 193 -1.44 -1.17 -5.89
C SER A 193 -1.17 -2.25 -4.86
N TYR A 194 0.08 -2.42 -4.52
CA TYR A 194 0.53 -3.35 -3.51
C TYR A 194 1.51 -2.66 -2.58
N VAL A 195 1.40 -2.91 -1.28
CA VAL A 195 2.48 -2.63 -0.34
C VAL A 195 3.24 -3.93 -0.15
N LEU A 196 4.54 -3.89 -0.39
CA LEU A 196 5.40 -5.06 -0.30
C LEU A 196 6.36 -4.91 0.89
N HIS A 197 6.61 -6.00 1.57
CA HIS A 197 7.74 -6.13 2.47
C HIS A 197 9.06 -6.16 1.66
N PRO A 198 10.21 -5.77 2.22
CA PRO A 198 11.50 -5.80 1.51
C PRO A 198 11.90 -7.17 0.92
N ASP A 199 11.35 -8.26 1.44
CA ASP A 199 11.54 -9.63 0.92
C ASP A 199 10.57 -10.00 -0.22
N GLY A 200 9.74 -9.06 -0.69
CA GLY A 200 8.79 -9.24 -1.79
C GLY A 200 7.42 -9.78 -1.40
N ARG A 201 7.17 -10.10 -0.13
CA ARG A 201 5.84 -10.52 0.34
C ARG A 201 4.85 -9.35 0.27
N VAL A 202 3.62 -9.64 -0.15
CA VAL A 202 2.54 -8.66 -0.17
C VAL A 202 2.06 -8.38 1.26
N VAL A 203 2.14 -7.13 1.69
CA VAL A 203 1.64 -6.65 2.98
C VAL A 203 0.20 -6.15 2.83
N ILE A 204 -0.08 -5.36 1.78
CA ILE A 204 -1.41 -4.85 1.47
C ILE A 204 -1.71 -5.07 0.00
N ASP A 205 -2.85 -5.66 -0.30
CA ASP A 205 -3.37 -5.86 -1.67
C ASP A 205 -4.67 -5.07 -1.82
N HIS A 206 -4.76 -4.27 -2.86
CA HIS A 206 -5.99 -3.55 -3.22
C HIS A 206 -7.12 -4.50 -3.66
N SER A 207 -6.80 -5.66 -4.19
CA SER A 207 -7.80 -6.66 -4.57
C SER A 207 -8.16 -7.54 -3.38
N LEU A 208 -9.20 -7.21 -2.64
CA LEU A 208 -9.74 -7.96 -1.50
C LEU A 208 -10.06 -9.45 -1.80
N GLU A 209 -9.92 -9.90 -3.04
CA GLU A 209 -10.35 -11.23 -3.50
C GLU A 209 -9.26 -12.31 -3.51
N SER A 210 -7.98 -11.98 -3.29
CA SER A 210 -6.88 -12.95 -3.55
C SER A 210 -5.98 -13.24 -2.34
N TRP A 211 -6.55 -13.41 -1.19
CA TRP A 211 -5.79 -13.82 -0.01
C TRP A 211 -5.57 -15.34 0.00
N GLY A 212 -4.37 -15.75 -0.27
CA GLY A 212 -3.92 -17.14 -0.30
C GLY A 212 -2.78 -17.38 -1.28
N ASN A 213 -2.57 -16.47 -2.20
CA ASN A 213 -1.46 -16.57 -3.15
C ASN A 213 -0.30 -15.70 -2.70
N VAL A 214 0.75 -16.30 -2.21
CA VAL A 214 2.06 -15.64 -2.02
C VAL A 214 2.58 -15.34 -3.41
N TYR A 215 2.36 -14.13 -3.90
CA TYR A 215 3.04 -13.67 -5.11
C TYR A 215 4.49 -13.33 -4.75
N ASN A 216 5.40 -14.18 -5.15
CA ASN A 216 6.83 -13.87 -5.08
C ASN A 216 7.14 -13.07 -6.35
N PHE A 217 7.39 -11.78 -6.21
CA PHE A 217 7.72 -10.88 -7.33
C PHE A 217 9.24 -10.81 -7.63
N PHE A 218 10.06 -11.63 -6.96
CA PHE A 218 11.51 -11.71 -7.17
C PHE A 218 11.99 -13.14 -7.34
#